data_c425129e080b5756eff39545052c292c
#
_entry.id   c425129e080b5756eff39545052c292c
#
_cell.length_a   1.000
_cell.length_b   1.000
_cell.length_c   1.000
_cell.angle_alpha   90.00
_cell.angle_beta   90.00
_cell.angle_gamma   90.00
#
_symmetry.space_group_name_H-M   'P 1'
#
loop_
_entity.id
_entity.type
_entity.pdbx_description
1 polymer ?
#
loop_
_entity_poly.entity_id
_entity_poly.type
_entity_poly.pdbx_seq_one_letter_code
_entity_poly.pdbx_strand_id
1 'polypeptide(L)'
;MRKSFFFLVLGISICWIQPVSAQLEPTNLSNAKSSTSSVYKRGERSWDGIGKYYLGREIAQVMSHQGAMWLDRPEREEEERSSVLWNNLNLSSTDVVADIGAGTGYHTFPLAKRVPQGKVLAVDIQQEMLDMMAERMKENNISNVELIRGSIWSPRLPENSVDLVLFVDVYHELSHPNEMMQNIVKSLTDDGVVVLVEYKMEDPAVPIKTLHKMTKAQCEKEMDAVGLKLKEYKNNLPWQHFLVFEKAN
;
A
#
# COMPACT_ATOMS: atom_id res chain seq x y z
N MET A 1 49.75 -56.49 54.50
CA MET A 1 48.45 -56.59 53.84
C MET A 1 48.63 -56.03 52.42
N ARG A 2 48.77 -56.88 51.43
CA ARG A 2 48.99 -56.53 50.04
C ARG A 2 47.63 -56.64 49.34
N LYS A 3 47.14 -55.55 48.70
CA LYS A 3 45.94 -55.56 47.84
C LYS A 3 46.46 -55.56 46.38
N SER A 4 46.18 -56.66 45.68
CA SER A 4 46.43 -56.83 44.26
C SER A 4 45.39 -56.09 43.46
N PHE A 5 45.84 -55.28 42.49
CA PHE A 5 44.98 -54.68 41.46
C PHE A 5 45.07 -55.53 40.19
N PHE A 6 43.90 -56.04 39.77
CA PHE A 6 43.71 -56.65 38.46
C PHE A 6 43.44 -55.59 37.41
N PHE A 7 44.28 -55.51 36.39
CA PHE A 7 44.02 -54.70 35.19
C PHE A 7 43.27 -55.57 34.18
N LEU A 8 42.09 -55.14 33.80
CA LEU A 8 41.28 -55.70 32.73
C LEU A 8 41.60 -54.90 31.46
N VAL A 9 42.25 -55.54 30.47
CA VAL A 9 42.50 -54.94 29.17
C VAL A 9 41.30 -55.22 28.24
N LEU A 10 40.52 -54.19 27.95
CA LEU A 10 39.45 -54.26 26.94
C LEU A 10 40.05 -53.93 25.58
N GLY A 11 40.09 -54.94 24.71
CA GLY A 11 40.49 -54.77 23.29
C GLY A 11 39.42 -54.00 22.53
N ILE A 12 39.83 -52.84 21.99
CA ILE A 12 38.96 -52.05 21.08
C ILE A 12 39.27 -52.50 19.63
N SER A 13 38.31 -53.22 19.03
CA SER A 13 38.34 -53.53 17.58
C SER A 13 38.02 -52.27 16.80
N ILE A 14 38.98 -51.68 16.11
CA ILE A 14 38.80 -50.56 15.19
C ILE A 14 38.27 -51.12 13.85
N CYS A 15 36.97 -50.91 13.62
CA CYS A 15 36.34 -51.20 12.35
C CYS A 15 36.63 -50.03 11.39
N TRP A 16 37.41 -50.26 10.35
CA TRP A 16 37.68 -49.29 9.30
C TRP A 16 36.45 -49.17 8.40
N ILE A 17 35.71 -48.05 8.53
CA ILE A 17 34.66 -47.68 7.58
C ILE A 17 35.30 -46.90 6.44
N GLN A 18 35.30 -47.47 5.26
CA GLN A 18 35.72 -46.81 4.03
C GLN A 18 34.69 -45.74 3.65
N PRO A 19 35.09 -44.53 3.25
CA PRO A 19 34.14 -43.54 2.76
C PRO A 19 33.66 -43.91 1.35
N VAL A 20 32.35 -44.12 1.20
CA VAL A 20 31.69 -44.22 -0.09
C VAL A 20 31.67 -42.81 -0.68
N SER A 21 32.50 -42.55 -1.64
CA SER A 21 32.44 -41.33 -2.46
C SER A 21 31.23 -41.42 -3.38
N ALA A 22 30.10 -40.86 -2.96
CA ALA A 22 29.00 -40.62 -3.87
C ALA A 22 29.39 -39.47 -4.81
N GLN A 23 29.69 -39.81 -6.06
CA GLN A 23 29.79 -38.86 -7.14
C GLN A 23 28.38 -38.26 -7.37
N LEU A 24 28.17 -37.03 -6.91
CA LEU A 24 27.02 -36.21 -7.31
C LEU A 24 27.27 -35.78 -8.75
N GLU A 25 26.55 -36.38 -9.68
CA GLU A 25 26.40 -35.84 -11.02
C GLU A 25 25.82 -34.42 -10.95
N PRO A 26 26.36 -33.46 -11.74
CA PRO A 26 25.78 -32.12 -11.79
C PRO A 26 24.40 -32.21 -12.47
N THR A 27 23.35 -32.17 -11.70
CA THR A 27 22.02 -31.95 -12.23
C THR A 27 21.99 -30.59 -12.93
N ASN A 28 21.89 -30.65 -14.24
CA ASN A 28 21.62 -29.51 -15.11
C ASN A 28 20.34 -28.84 -14.66
N LEU A 29 20.44 -27.86 -13.77
CA LEU A 29 19.40 -26.87 -13.55
C LEU A 29 19.39 -25.94 -14.76
N SER A 30 18.81 -26.45 -15.87
CA SER A 30 18.48 -25.64 -17.01
C SER A 30 17.58 -24.50 -16.54
N ASN A 31 18.10 -23.31 -16.65
CA ASN A 31 17.45 -22.00 -16.55
C ASN A 31 16.03 -22.01 -17.13
N ALA A 32 15.03 -22.32 -16.34
CA ALA A 32 13.69 -21.82 -16.54
C ALA A 32 13.69 -20.34 -16.11
N LYS A 33 14.27 -19.47 -16.94
CA LYS A 33 13.94 -18.04 -16.92
C LYS A 33 12.47 -17.95 -17.31
N SER A 34 11.57 -17.99 -16.31
CA SER A 34 10.25 -17.41 -16.45
C SER A 34 10.48 -15.92 -16.77
N SER A 35 10.39 -15.58 -18.04
CA SER A 35 10.36 -14.19 -18.50
C SER A 35 8.95 -13.62 -18.21
N THR A 36 8.60 -13.50 -16.93
CA THR A 36 7.60 -12.51 -16.52
C THR A 36 8.24 -11.17 -16.78
N SER A 37 7.93 -10.54 -17.91
CA SER A 37 8.33 -9.16 -18.18
C SER A 37 7.88 -8.35 -16.99
N SER A 38 8.84 -7.75 -16.26
CA SER A 38 8.53 -6.89 -15.12
C SER A 38 7.52 -5.84 -15.58
N VAL A 39 6.40 -5.72 -14.88
CA VAL A 39 5.38 -4.67 -15.15
C VAL A 39 5.96 -3.27 -15.01
N TYR A 40 7.15 -3.18 -14.44
CA TYR A 40 7.89 -1.94 -14.26
C TYR A 40 9.04 -1.82 -15.25
N LYS A 41 9.32 -0.56 -15.63
CA LYS A 41 10.54 -0.20 -16.39
C LYS A 41 11.41 0.70 -15.53
N ARG A 42 12.73 0.61 -15.71
CA ARG A 42 13.70 1.58 -15.21
C ARG A 42 14.01 2.56 -16.35
N GLY A 43 14.13 3.83 -16.03
CA GLY A 43 14.40 4.90 -16.99
C GLY A 43 15.15 6.06 -16.34
N GLU A 44 15.27 7.13 -17.09
CA GLU A 44 15.84 8.37 -16.57
C GLU A 44 14.98 8.86 -15.39
N ARG A 45 15.66 9.27 -14.33
CA ARG A 45 15.02 9.81 -13.14
C ARG A 45 14.85 11.30 -13.27
N SER A 46 13.61 11.79 -13.23
CA SER A 46 13.36 13.22 -13.07
C SER A 46 13.67 13.68 -11.64
N TRP A 47 13.76 14.98 -11.40
CA TRP A 47 14.15 15.53 -10.10
C TRP A 47 13.16 15.17 -8.96
N ASP A 48 11.89 14.93 -9.30
CA ASP A 48 10.79 14.63 -8.36
C ASP A 48 10.29 13.18 -8.51
N GLY A 49 10.93 12.38 -9.35
CA GLY A 49 10.61 10.99 -9.61
C GLY A 49 11.59 10.03 -8.97
N ILE A 50 11.31 8.73 -9.08
CA ILE A 50 12.18 7.66 -8.57
C ILE A 50 12.88 6.87 -9.70
N GLY A 51 12.73 7.27 -10.97
CA GLY A 51 13.29 6.56 -12.14
C GLY A 51 12.67 5.18 -12.36
N LYS A 52 11.51 4.92 -11.77
CA LYS A 52 10.72 3.70 -11.94
C LYS A 52 9.40 4.06 -12.63
N TYR A 53 9.08 3.32 -13.68
CA TYR A 53 7.92 3.58 -14.52
C TYR A 53 6.93 2.43 -14.40
N TYR A 54 5.66 2.77 -14.24
CA TYR A 54 4.54 1.82 -14.26
C TYR A 54 3.56 2.22 -15.37
N LEU A 55 3.32 1.31 -16.31
CA LEU A 55 2.41 1.49 -17.45
C LEU A 55 2.59 2.80 -18.23
N GLY A 56 3.84 3.34 -18.26
CA GLY A 56 4.22 4.55 -18.99
C GLY A 56 4.37 5.80 -18.14
N ARG A 57 3.93 5.82 -16.89
CA ARG A 57 4.09 6.91 -15.94
C ARG A 57 5.33 6.71 -15.08
N GLU A 58 6.15 7.75 -14.90
CA GLU A 58 7.17 7.76 -13.84
C GLU A 58 6.49 7.94 -12.49
N ILE A 59 6.91 7.13 -11.50
CA ILE A 59 6.38 7.19 -10.14
C ILE A 59 7.03 8.38 -9.41
N ALA A 60 6.21 9.20 -8.75
CA ALA A 60 6.67 10.32 -7.95
C ALA A 60 7.46 9.88 -6.70
N GLN A 61 8.29 10.77 -6.21
CA GLN A 61 8.94 10.58 -4.91
C GLN A 61 7.94 10.80 -3.78
N VAL A 62 7.90 9.87 -2.81
CA VAL A 62 7.00 9.95 -1.66
C VAL A 62 7.29 11.20 -0.81
N MET A 63 6.21 11.87 -0.36
CA MET A 63 6.32 12.97 0.57
C MET A 63 6.71 12.45 1.96
N SER A 64 7.77 13.03 2.55
CA SER A 64 8.19 12.73 3.91
C SER A 64 7.21 13.29 4.95
N HIS A 65 7.15 12.66 6.14
CA HIS A 65 6.42 13.18 7.32
C HIS A 65 6.81 14.62 7.71
N GLN A 66 7.98 15.08 7.27
CA GLN A 66 8.38 16.49 7.46
C GLN A 66 7.45 17.47 6.74
N GLY A 67 6.73 16.98 5.70
CA GLY A 67 5.68 17.73 5.00
C GLY A 67 4.29 17.65 5.65
N ALA A 68 4.16 17.08 6.86
CA ALA A 68 2.86 16.87 7.51
C ALA A 68 2.02 18.15 7.65
N MET A 69 2.66 19.29 7.91
CA MET A 69 1.97 20.59 8.00
C MET A 69 1.24 20.99 6.70
N TRP A 70 1.73 20.54 5.55
CA TRP A 70 1.06 20.75 4.26
C TRP A 70 -0.30 20.04 4.21
N LEU A 71 -0.40 18.85 4.81
CA LEU A 71 -1.64 18.07 4.85
C LEU A 71 -2.76 18.72 5.67
N ASP A 72 -2.37 19.50 6.68
CA ASP A 72 -3.30 20.17 7.62
C ASP A 72 -3.41 21.69 7.36
N ARG A 73 -2.97 22.18 6.19
CA ARG A 73 -3.04 23.61 5.87
C ARG A 73 -4.49 24.12 5.89
N PRO A 74 -4.72 25.32 6.43
CA PRO A 74 -6.09 25.88 6.56
C PRO A 74 -6.80 26.06 5.20
N GLU A 75 -6.03 26.33 4.15
CA GLU A 75 -6.55 26.60 2.80
C GLU A 75 -7.09 25.35 2.10
N ARG A 76 -6.81 24.14 2.63
CA ARG A 76 -7.11 22.87 1.96
C ARG A 76 -8.59 22.69 1.61
N GLU A 77 -9.51 23.13 2.47
CA GLU A 77 -10.95 23.06 2.17
C GLU A 77 -11.35 23.97 1.01
N GLU A 78 -10.74 25.15 0.89
CA GLU A 78 -11.02 26.09 -0.23
C GLU A 78 -10.45 25.55 -1.54
N GLU A 79 -9.27 24.94 -1.50
CA GLU A 79 -8.53 24.41 -2.65
C GLU A 79 -9.10 23.09 -3.16
N GLU A 80 -9.42 22.16 -2.27
CA GLU A 80 -9.75 20.77 -2.60
C GLU A 80 -11.22 20.43 -2.37
N ARG A 81 -11.96 21.19 -1.53
CA ARG A 81 -13.32 20.92 -1.10
C ARG A 81 -13.48 19.52 -0.51
N SER A 82 -12.65 19.21 0.48
CA SER A 82 -12.65 17.91 1.17
C SER A 82 -14.03 17.54 1.73
N SER A 83 -14.85 18.52 2.15
CA SER A 83 -16.23 18.30 2.58
C SER A 83 -17.12 17.71 1.45
N VAL A 84 -16.90 18.14 0.20
CA VAL A 84 -17.59 17.58 -0.98
C VAL A 84 -17.08 16.17 -1.26
N LEU A 85 -15.77 15.93 -1.15
CA LEU A 85 -15.18 14.60 -1.27
C LEU A 85 -15.86 13.63 -0.29
N TRP A 86 -15.88 13.95 1.01
CA TRP A 86 -16.49 13.07 2.01
C TRP A 86 -17.98 12.79 1.77
N ASN A 87 -18.72 13.77 1.26
CA ASN A 87 -20.15 13.59 0.91
C ASN A 87 -20.33 12.72 -0.36
N ASN A 88 -19.34 12.72 -1.25
CA ASN A 88 -19.37 11.88 -2.45
C ASN A 88 -19.18 10.38 -2.16
N LEU A 89 -18.64 10.00 -0.99
CA LEU A 89 -18.30 8.61 -0.67
C LEU A 89 -19.52 7.70 -0.42
N ASN A 90 -20.70 8.28 -0.13
CA ASN A 90 -21.96 7.55 0.13
C ASN A 90 -21.82 6.42 1.18
N LEU A 91 -21.14 6.71 2.29
CA LEU A 91 -20.85 5.74 3.34
C LEU A 91 -22.07 5.35 4.15
N SER A 92 -22.21 4.07 4.47
CA SER A 92 -23.11 3.55 5.50
C SER A 92 -22.44 3.65 6.87
N SER A 93 -23.24 3.78 7.93
CA SER A 93 -22.73 3.92 9.29
C SER A 93 -21.91 2.71 9.79
N THR A 94 -22.05 1.57 9.13
CA THR A 94 -21.42 0.28 9.47
C THR A 94 -20.22 -0.07 8.60
N ASP A 95 -19.89 0.75 7.59
CA ASP A 95 -18.85 0.44 6.63
C ASP A 95 -17.45 0.35 7.28
N VAL A 96 -16.66 -0.55 6.76
CA VAL A 96 -15.22 -0.63 7.01
C VAL A 96 -14.50 0.11 5.88
N VAL A 97 -13.90 1.25 6.23
CA VAL A 97 -13.20 2.12 5.28
C VAL A 97 -11.70 2.00 5.48
N ALA A 98 -10.91 1.79 4.43
CA ALA A 98 -9.46 1.90 4.49
C ALA A 98 -9.01 3.22 3.87
N ASP A 99 -8.25 4.02 4.62
CA ASP A 99 -7.63 5.27 4.19
C ASP A 99 -6.15 4.99 3.95
N ILE A 100 -5.72 4.97 2.68
CA ILE A 100 -4.36 4.57 2.28
C ILE A 100 -3.48 5.81 2.08
N GLY A 101 -2.34 5.84 2.77
CA GLY A 101 -1.51 7.03 2.89
C GLY A 101 -2.19 8.07 3.77
N ALA A 102 -2.72 7.61 4.90
CA ALA A 102 -3.59 8.40 5.78
C ALA A 102 -2.91 9.66 6.36
N GLY A 103 -1.58 9.73 6.36
CA GLY A 103 -0.81 10.88 6.79
C GLY A 103 -1.13 11.30 8.22
N THR A 104 -1.54 12.56 8.40
CA THR A 104 -1.91 13.11 9.70
C THR A 104 -3.33 12.77 10.16
N GLY A 105 -4.10 12.02 9.36
CA GLY A 105 -5.49 11.69 9.63
C GLY A 105 -6.51 12.73 9.16
N TYR A 106 -6.11 13.66 8.30
CA TYR A 106 -6.99 14.73 7.78
C TYR A 106 -8.29 14.18 7.19
N HIS A 107 -8.22 13.10 6.41
CA HIS A 107 -9.41 12.40 5.90
C HIS A 107 -9.92 11.34 6.87
N THR A 108 -9.04 10.60 7.54
CA THR A 108 -9.37 9.52 8.48
C THR A 108 -10.41 9.92 9.53
N PHE A 109 -10.21 11.06 10.21
CA PHE A 109 -11.10 11.44 11.31
C PHE A 109 -12.50 11.90 10.88
N PRO A 110 -12.67 12.67 9.79
CA PRO A 110 -14.00 12.90 9.22
C PRO A 110 -14.71 11.64 8.75
N LEU A 111 -13.97 10.64 8.23
CA LEU A 111 -14.51 9.33 7.84
C LEU A 111 -14.99 8.55 9.07
N ALA A 112 -14.20 8.52 10.14
CA ALA A 112 -14.56 7.85 11.39
C ALA A 112 -15.90 8.35 11.98
N LYS A 113 -16.16 9.66 11.85
CA LYS A 113 -17.45 10.25 12.26
C LYS A 113 -18.63 9.80 11.39
N ARG A 114 -18.39 9.39 10.15
CA ARG A 114 -19.42 8.95 9.20
C ARG A 114 -19.74 7.45 9.32
N VAL A 115 -18.81 6.68 9.88
CA VAL A 115 -18.96 5.23 10.11
C VAL A 115 -18.93 4.89 11.61
N PRO A 116 -19.86 5.46 12.43
CA PRO A 116 -19.79 5.31 13.89
C PRO A 116 -20.04 3.88 14.40
N GLN A 117 -20.59 3.00 13.60
CA GLN A 117 -20.83 1.58 13.88
C GLN A 117 -19.87 0.68 13.10
N GLY A 118 -19.13 1.24 12.17
CA GLY A 118 -18.06 0.64 11.41
C GLY A 118 -16.68 1.05 11.95
N LYS A 119 -15.68 1.08 11.10
CA LYS A 119 -14.34 1.54 11.47
C LYS A 119 -13.57 2.08 10.28
N VAL A 120 -12.53 2.87 10.58
CA VAL A 120 -11.55 3.30 9.59
C VAL A 120 -10.21 2.61 9.85
N LEU A 121 -9.68 1.95 8.84
CA LEU A 121 -8.34 1.35 8.81
C LEU A 121 -7.39 2.39 8.19
N ALA A 122 -6.67 3.12 9.03
CA ALA A 122 -5.75 4.16 8.59
C ALA A 122 -4.37 3.56 8.32
N VAL A 123 -4.00 3.50 7.05
CA VAL A 123 -2.76 2.84 6.60
C VAL A 123 -1.73 3.89 6.19
N ASP A 124 -0.56 3.84 6.78
CA ASP A 124 0.59 4.63 6.34
C ASP A 124 1.88 3.80 6.42
N ILE A 125 2.88 4.14 5.59
CA ILE A 125 4.19 3.48 5.62
C ILE A 125 5.15 4.16 6.60
N GLN A 126 4.88 5.40 6.98
CA GLN A 126 5.71 6.21 7.87
C GLN A 126 5.17 6.10 9.30
N GLN A 127 6.01 5.59 10.19
CA GLN A 127 5.63 5.43 11.60
C GLN A 127 5.31 6.78 12.25
N GLU A 128 6.04 7.81 11.86
CA GLU A 128 5.86 9.17 12.38
C GLU A 128 4.47 9.74 12.08
N MET A 129 3.88 9.42 10.93
CA MET A 129 2.50 9.79 10.60
C MET A 129 1.51 9.05 11.50
N LEU A 130 1.70 7.75 11.71
CA LEU A 130 0.86 6.96 12.60
C LEU A 130 0.95 7.43 14.05
N ASP A 131 2.13 7.82 14.50
CA ASP A 131 2.34 8.35 15.85
C ASP A 131 1.58 9.68 16.06
N MET A 132 1.63 10.59 15.08
CA MET A 132 0.83 11.83 15.09
C MET A 132 -0.68 11.55 15.13
N MET A 133 -1.16 10.55 14.37
CA MET A 133 -2.56 10.15 14.43
C MET A 133 -2.94 9.56 15.78
N ALA A 134 -2.08 8.72 16.37
CA ALA A 134 -2.31 8.11 17.68
C ALA A 134 -2.50 9.18 18.79
N GLU A 135 -1.70 10.24 18.77
CA GLU A 135 -1.84 11.37 19.68
C GLU A 135 -3.19 12.07 19.48
N ARG A 136 -3.56 12.39 18.24
CA ARG A 136 -4.83 13.03 17.89
C ARG A 136 -6.05 12.17 18.25
N MET A 137 -5.97 10.86 18.07
CA MET A 137 -7.02 9.92 18.49
C MET A 137 -7.25 9.98 19.99
N LYS A 138 -6.16 10.00 20.79
CA LYS A 138 -6.23 10.10 22.24
C LYS A 138 -6.84 11.45 22.70
N GLU A 139 -6.38 12.55 22.12
CA GLU A 139 -6.87 13.89 22.45
C GLU A 139 -8.37 14.07 22.14
N ASN A 140 -8.85 13.43 21.07
CA ASN A 140 -10.24 13.59 20.59
C ASN A 140 -11.15 12.41 20.96
N ASN A 141 -10.68 11.44 21.78
CA ASN A 141 -11.40 10.23 22.17
C ASN A 141 -11.98 9.44 20.99
N ILE A 142 -11.18 9.28 19.92
CA ILE A 142 -11.57 8.53 18.72
C ILE A 142 -11.23 7.06 18.93
N SER A 143 -12.23 6.16 18.88
CA SER A 143 -12.08 4.74 19.19
C SER A 143 -12.31 3.80 18.00
N ASN A 144 -12.90 4.29 16.90
CA ASN A 144 -13.21 3.49 15.71
C ASN A 144 -12.22 3.71 14.55
N VAL A 145 -10.98 4.06 14.88
CA VAL A 145 -9.85 4.11 13.93
C VAL A 145 -8.81 3.09 14.37
N GLU A 146 -8.34 2.30 13.43
CA GLU A 146 -7.26 1.32 13.61
C GLU A 146 -6.05 1.78 12.77
N LEU A 147 -4.91 1.97 13.42
CA LEU A 147 -3.67 2.39 12.75
C LEU A 147 -2.91 1.17 12.25
N ILE A 148 -2.60 1.15 10.97
CA ILE A 148 -1.91 0.03 10.33
C ILE A 148 -0.64 0.54 9.65
N ARG A 149 0.51 0.00 10.06
CA ARG A 149 1.75 0.26 9.34
C ARG A 149 1.81 -0.63 8.10
N GLY A 150 1.55 -0.04 6.95
CA GLY A 150 1.67 -0.67 5.64
C GLY A 150 3.12 -0.95 5.24
N SER A 151 3.31 -1.43 4.02
CA SER A 151 4.59 -1.57 3.35
C SER A 151 4.50 -1.01 1.93
N ILE A 152 5.62 -0.97 1.21
CA ILE A 152 5.61 -0.53 -0.20
C ILE A 152 4.88 -1.50 -1.14
N TRP A 153 4.53 -2.70 -0.70
CA TRP A 153 3.86 -3.74 -1.51
C TRP A 153 2.45 -4.08 -1.02
N SER A 154 2.14 -3.80 0.24
CA SER A 154 0.90 -4.29 0.85
C SER A 154 0.40 -3.32 1.91
N PRO A 155 -0.91 -3.02 1.91
CA PRO A 155 -1.55 -2.24 2.96
C PRO A 155 -1.72 -3.05 4.26
N ARG A 156 -1.50 -4.37 4.22
CA ARG A 156 -1.72 -5.31 5.33
C ARG A 156 -3.15 -5.35 5.83
N LEU A 157 -4.10 -5.09 4.95
CA LEU A 157 -5.53 -5.23 5.25
C LEU A 157 -5.94 -6.71 5.23
N PRO A 158 -6.92 -7.13 6.05
CA PRO A 158 -7.50 -8.45 5.97
C PRO A 158 -8.21 -8.68 4.63
N GLU A 159 -8.23 -9.91 4.15
CA GLU A 159 -8.95 -10.26 2.92
C GLU A 159 -10.47 -10.16 3.13
N ASN A 160 -11.20 -9.77 2.10
CA ASN A 160 -12.67 -9.70 2.03
C ASN A 160 -13.31 -8.99 3.25
N SER A 161 -12.80 -7.82 3.61
CA SER A 161 -13.19 -7.14 4.85
C SER A 161 -13.39 -5.63 4.74
N VAL A 162 -13.15 -5.04 3.57
CA VAL A 162 -13.16 -3.58 3.36
C VAL A 162 -14.23 -3.22 2.34
N ASP A 163 -15.13 -2.33 2.72
CA ASP A 163 -16.23 -1.88 1.87
C ASP A 163 -15.79 -0.73 0.95
N LEU A 164 -14.89 0.13 1.43
CA LEU A 164 -14.34 1.22 0.65
C LEU A 164 -12.86 1.43 0.96
N VAL A 165 -12.04 1.44 -0.07
CA VAL A 165 -10.63 1.86 0.00
C VAL A 165 -10.50 3.24 -0.62
N LEU A 166 -9.98 4.20 0.14
CA LEU A 166 -9.76 5.57 -0.29
C LEU A 166 -8.27 5.86 -0.48
N PHE A 167 -7.94 6.49 -1.59
CA PHE A 167 -6.66 7.15 -1.86
C PHE A 167 -6.92 8.62 -2.13
N VAL A 168 -6.24 9.52 -1.43
CA VAL A 168 -6.30 10.96 -1.70
C VAL A 168 -4.89 11.50 -1.89
N ASP A 169 -4.57 11.86 -3.12
CA ASP A 169 -3.29 12.47 -3.53
C ASP A 169 -2.06 11.66 -3.08
N VAL A 170 -2.14 10.31 -3.18
CA VAL A 170 -1.08 9.41 -2.70
C VAL A 170 -0.76 8.27 -3.67
N TYR A 171 -1.71 7.87 -4.52
CA TYR A 171 -1.50 6.71 -5.42
C TYR A 171 -0.32 6.93 -6.36
N HIS A 172 -0.12 8.16 -6.83
CA HIS A 172 1.00 8.52 -7.71
C HIS A 172 2.39 8.32 -7.08
N GLU A 173 2.47 8.24 -5.75
CA GLU A 173 3.71 8.01 -4.97
C GLU A 173 3.98 6.52 -4.69
N LEU A 174 3.04 5.62 -4.95
CA LEU A 174 3.22 4.19 -4.69
C LEU A 174 4.38 3.63 -5.53
N SER A 175 5.45 3.21 -4.87
CA SER A 175 6.62 2.65 -5.55
C SER A 175 6.37 1.26 -6.16
N HIS A 176 5.34 0.56 -5.71
CA HIS A 176 4.90 -0.77 -6.20
C HIS A 176 3.37 -0.80 -6.36
N PRO A 177 2.80 0.05 -7.26
CA PRO A 177 1.35 0.17 -7.38
C PRO A 177 0.66 -1.13 -7.79
N ASN A 178 1.27 -1.94 -8.66
CA ASN A 178 0.69 -3.23 -9.07
C ASN A 178 0.49 -4.17 -7.88
N GLU A 179 1.52 -4.39 -7.07
CA GLU A 179 1.46 -5.28 -5.90
C GLU A 179 0.55 -4.73 -4.81
N MET A 180 0.61 -3.43 -4.56
CA MET A 180 -0.27 -2.76 -3.62
C MET A 180 -1.74 -2.96 -4.00
N MET A 181 -2.08 -2.67 -5.25
CA MET A 181 -3.46 -2.78 -5.72
C MET A 181 -3.96 -4.23 -5.78
N GLN A 182 -3.11 -5.21 -6.12
CA GLN A 182 -3.48 -6.62 -6.03
C GLN A 182 -3.86 -7.04 -4.60
N ASN A 183 -3.15 -6.55 -3.58
CA ASN A 183 -3.49 -6.80 -2.19
C ASN A 183 -4.76 -6.05 -1.77
N ILE A 184 -4.97 -4.83 -2.27
CA ILE A 184 -6.20 -4.07 -2.04
C ILE A 184 -7.42 -4.79 -2.64
N VAL A 185 -7.33 -5.27 -3.89
CA VAL A 185 -8.43 -6.02 -4.52
C VAL A 185 -8.83 -7.24 -3.69
N LYS A 186 -7.85 -7.93 -3.07
CA LYS A 186 -8.14 -9.07 -2.16
C LYS A 186 -8.83 -8.63 -0.87
N SER A 187 -8.54 -7.42 -0.37
CA SER A 187 -9.15 -6.92 0.87
C SER A 187 -10.59 -6.44 0.69
N LEU A 188 -10.99 -6.07 -0.54
CA LEU A 188 -12.35 -5.62 -0.82
C LEU A 188 -13.38 -6.74 -0.58
N THR A 189 -14.51 -6.40 0.03
CA THR A 189 -15.73 -7.21 0.01
C THR A 189 -16.22 -7.39 -1.43
N ASP A 190 -17.23 -8.24 -1.65
CA ASP A 190 -17.74 -8.49 -3.00
C ASP A 190 -18.29 -7.22 -3.67
N ASP A 191 -18.94 -6.36 -2.90
CA ASP A 191 -19.46 -5.06 -3.35
C ASP A 191 -18.49 -3.89 -3.06
N GLY A 192 -17.31 -4.18 -2.54
CA GLY A 192 -16.32 -3.20 -2.13
C GLY A 192 -15.78 -2.39 -3.31
N VAL A 193 -15.46 -1.11 -3.04
CA VAL A 193 -15.00 -0.17 -4.06
C VAL A 193 -13.65 0.45 -3.69
N VAL A 194 -12.91 0.87 -4.71
CA VAL A 194 -11.75 1.75 -4.58
C VAL A 194 -12.14 3.15 -5.04
N VAL A 195 -11.91 4.14 -4.20
CA VAL A 195 -12.06 5.55 -4.56
C VAL A 195 -10.66 6.15 -4.71
N LEU A 196 -10.36 6.59 -5.91
CA LEU A 196 -9.10 7.24 -6.25
C LEU A 196 -9.36 8.73 -6.47
N VAL A 197 -8.75 9.55 -5.62
CA VAL A 197 -8.78 11.00 -5.71
C VAL A 197 -7.36 11.47 -6.01
N GLU A 198 -7.16 12.09 -7.18
CA GLU A 198 -5.83 12.48 -7.67
C GLU A 198 -5.89 13.83 -8.36
N TYR A 199 -4.86 14.66 -8.19
CA TYR A 199 -4.77 15.96 -8.85
C TYR A 199 -4.80 15.83 -10.39
N LYS A 200 -5.60 16.69 -11.03
CA LYS A 200 -5.82 16.69 -12.49
C LYS A 200 -4.57 17.11 -13.24
N MET A 201 -3.97 16.20 -13.99
CA MET A 201 -2.85 16.53 -14.88
C MET A 201 -3.34 17.30 -16.12
N GLU A 202 -4.58 17.09 -16.53
CA GLU A 202 -5.20 17.77 -17.68
C GLU A 202 -5.41 19.26 -17.44
N ASP A 203 -5.45 19.70 -16.17
CA ASP A 203 -5.64 21.10 -15.83
C ASP A 203 -4.29 21.76 -15.47
N PRO A 204 -3.77 22.65 -16.34
CA PRO A 204 -2.54 23.38 -16.06
C PRO A 204 -2.65 24.40 -14.92
N ALA A 205 -3.87 24.79 -14.53
CA ALA A 205 -4.11 25.72 -13.43
C ALA A 205 -3.95 25.08 -12.05
N VAL A 206 -3.97 23.74 -11.95
CA VAL A 206 -3.72 23.03 -10.69
C VAL A 206 -2.23 23.19 -10.30
N PRO A 207 -1.91 23.92 -9.19
CA PRO A 207 -0.55 24.36 -8.85
C PRO A 207 0.27 23.26 -8.14
N ILE A 208 0.20 22.04 -8.66
CA ILE A 208 0.86 20.84 -8.12
C ILE A 208 1.94 20.37 -9.09
N LYS A 209 3.04 19.84 -8.58
CA LYS A 209 4.15 19.28 -9.36
C LYS A 209 3.65 18.21 -10.32
N THR A 210 4.24 18.14 -11.51
CA THR A 210 3.75 17.29 -12.59
C THR A 210 3.61 15.82 -12.23
N LEU A 211 4.60 15.22 -11.55
CA LEU A 211 4.54 13.80 -11.19
C LEU A 211 3.54 13.48 -10.05
N HIS A 212 3.11 14.51 -9.30
CA HIS A 212 2.06 14.39 -8.29
C HIS A 212 0.65 14.63 -8.85
N LYS A 213 0.51 14.64 -10.18
CA LYS A 213 -0.77 14.72 -10.89
C LYS A 213 -0.95 13.48 -11.77
N MET A 214 -2.18 13.07 -11.98
CA MET A 214 -2.52 11.97 -12.88
C MET A 214 -3.61 12.38 -13.86
N THR A 215 -3.56 11.84 -15.09
CA THR A 215 -4.70 11.92 -15.98
C THR A 215 -5.73 10.88 -15.60
N LYS A 216 -7.02 11.19 -15.85
CA LYS A 216 -8.11 10.22 -15.70
C LYS A 216 -7.81 8.95 -16.48
N ALA A 217 -7.33 9.05 -17.72
CA ALA A 217 -6.99 7.91 -18.57
C ALA A 217 -5.86 7.04 -17.98
N GLN A 218 -4.86 7.64 -17.32
CA GLN A 218 -3.80 6.88 -16.68
C GLN A 218 -4.32 6.17 -15.42
N CYS A 219 -5.19 6.81 -14.63
CA CYS A 219 -5.85 6.16 -13.49
C CYS A 219 -6.64 4.92 -13.94
N GLU A 220 -7.49 5.06 -14.96
CA GLU A 220 -8.28 3.94 -15.50
C GLU A 220 -7.38 2.81 -16.00
N LYS A 221 -6.33 3.14 -16.75
CA LYS A 221 -5.37 2.14 -17.28
C LYS A 221 -4.68 1.35 -16.16
N GLU A 222 -4.28 2.02 -15.07
CA GLU A 222 -3.60 1.37 -13.96
C GLU A 222 -4.55 0.51 -13.10
N MET A 223 -5.81 0.93 -12.95
CA MET A 223 -6.84 0.16 -12.27
C MET A 223 -7.29 -1.06 -13.08
N ASP A 224 -7.48 -0.92 -14.39
CA ASP A 224 -7.81 -2.04 -15.30
C ASP A 224 -6.74 -3.14 -15.25
N ALA A 225 -5.48 -2.77 -15.17
CA ALA A 225 -4.36 -3.73 -15.09
C ALA A 225 -4.39 -4.64 -13.86
N VAL A 226 -5.16 -4.29 -12.83
CA VAL A 226 -5.33 -5.07 -11.60
C VAL A 226 -6.76 -5.63 -11.43
N GLY A 227 -7.57 -5.59 -12.49
CA GLY A 227 -8.92 -6.16 -12.51
C GLY A 227 -9.98 -5.27 -11.86
N LEU A 228 -9.77 -3.96 -11.86
CA LEU A 228 -10.76 -2.97 -11.44
C LEU A 228 -11.26 -2.20 -12.65
N LYS A 229 -12.57 -1.95 -12.72
CA LYS A 229 -13.20 -1.13 -13.78
C LYS A 229 -13.81 0.13 -13.19
N LEU A 230 -13.82 1.21 -13.97
CA LEU A 230 -14.46 2.45 -13.58
C LEU A 230 -15.97 2.24 -13.42
N LYS A 231 -16.50 2.53 -12.22
CA LYS A 231 -17.92 2.52 -11.89
C LYS A 231 -18.55 3.90 -12.00
N GLU A 232 -17.86 4.91 -11.47
CA GLU A 232 -18.35 6.29 -11.45
C GLU A 232 -17.19 7.30 -11.56
N TYR A 233 -17.47 8.42 -12.19
CA TYR A 233 -16.58 9.58 -12.23
C TYR A 233 -17.35 10.85 -11.86
N LYS A 234 -16.89 11.59 -10.85
CA LYS A 234 -17.42 12.90 -10.47
C LYS A 234 -16.37 13.98 -10.72
N ASN A 235 -16.74 15.00 -11.50
CA ASN A 235 -15.87 16.15 -11.80
C ASN A 235 -16.33 17.38 -11.01
N ASN A 236 -16.53 17.21 -9.70
CA ASN A 236 -17.07 18.26 -8.83
C ASN A 236 -16.09 18.75 -7.75
N LEU A 237 -14.84 18.23 -7.77
CA LEU A 237 -13.73 18.74 -6.98
C LEU A 237 -12.92 19.74 -7.81
N PRO A 238 -12.42 20.83 -7.21
CA PRO A 238 -11.70 21.87 -7.96
C PRO A 238 -10.44 21.33 -8.64
N TRP A 239 -9.57 20.68 -7.90
CA TRP A 239 -8.24 20.27 -8.36
C TRP A 239 -8.10 18.78 -8.66
N GLN A 240 -8.99 17.93 -8.10
CA GLN A 240 -8.86 16.48 -8.22
C GLN A 240 -9.92 15.85 -9.12
N HIS A 241 -9.55 14.71 -9.70
CA HIS A 241 -10.48 13.69 -10.13
C HIS A 241 -11.09 12.98 -8.91
N PHE A 242 -12.33 12.54 -9.02
CA PHE A 242 -12.96 11.61 -8.08
C PHE A 242 -13.45 10.40 -8.88
N LEU A 243 -12.75 9.29 -8.74
CA LEU A 243 -12.94 8.08 -9.54
C LEU A 243 -13.30 6.92 -8.63
N VAL A 244 -14.42 6.26 -8.88
CA VAL A 244 -14.85 5.07 -8.16
C VAL A 244 -14.66 3.86 -9.05
N PHE A 245 -13.95 2.86 -8.53
CA PHE A 245 -13.70 1.60 -9.22
C PHE A 245 -14.30 0.44 -8.44
N GLU A 246 -14.77 -0.58 -9.16
CA GLU A 246 -15.25 -1.85 -8.62
C GLU A 246 -14.53 -3.02 -9.28
N LYS A 247 -14.61 -4.22 -8.69
CA LYS A 247 -14.06 -5.42 -9.29
C LYS A 247 -14.66 -5.64 -10.69
N ALA A 248 -13.81 -5.90 -11.68
CA ALA A 248 -14.27 -6.33 -12.99
C ALA A 248 -14.79 -7.79 -12.85
N ASN A 249 -16.03 -8.03 -13.28
CA ASN A 249 -16.65 -9.37 -13.29
C ASN A 249 -15.97 -10.28 -14.31
#